data_248b05e56eb6661dede9f3546e5f68af
#
_entry.id   248b05e56eb6661dede9f3546e5f68af
#
_cell.length_a   1.000
_cell.length_b   1.000
_cell.length_c   1.000
_cell.angle_alpha   90.00
_cell.angle_beta   90.00
_cell.angle_gamma   90.00
#
_symmetry.space_group_name_H-M   'P 1'
#
loop_
_entity.id
_entity.type
_entity.pdbx_description
1 polymer ?
#
loop_
_entity_poly.entity_id
_entity_poly.type
_entity_poly.pdbx_seq_one_letter_code
_entity_poly.pdbx_strand_id
1 'polypeptide(L)'
;MEKDLKGYELVWSDEFAYNGAPDPAKWNYDLGNHQWANRELQAYTDRPGNVTVRDGRLIIQALKEQDGERQYTSARLTTFGRQSWQYGYFEIRARLPKGKGSWPALWFLPDDIRQGVRWPLCGEIDMLEHTDMHPGDLVYSLHSQKHNHTLREGVQYSTTVHRDGICEDFHVFGLEWTPEYVEYFLDGECVCRYAKADDEEDQTETAWPYDKPYYLILNIAVGGMMGGPVKDEDLPFVMEVDYVRVYQKKEN
;
A
#
# COMPACT_ATOMS: atom_id res chain seq x y z
N MET A 1 -13.28 1.22 -17.56
CA MET A 1 -12.53 1.80 -18.72
C MET A 1 -11.11 1.99 -18.25
N GLU A 2 -10.11 1.66 -19.06
CA GLU A 2 -8.72 1.97 -18.71
C GLU A 2 -8.54 3.49 -18.61
N LYS A 3 -7.70 3.94 -17.66
CA LYS A 3 -7.33 5.37 -17.52
C LYS A 3 -6.63 5.83 -18.79
N ASP A 4 -7.00 6.99 -19.33
CA ASP A 4 -6.27 7.61 -20.44
C ASP A 4 -4.91 8.14 -19.94
N LEU A 5 -3.84 7.47 -20.34
CA LEU A 5 -2.46 7.82 -19.99
C LEU A 5 -1.77 8.68 -21.07
N LYS A 6 -2.55 9.42 -21.87
CA LYS A 6 -2.00 10.35 -22.86
C LYS A 6 -1.10 11.40 -22.18
N GLY A 7 0.15 11.47 -22.65
CA GLY A 7 1.17 12.36 -22.07
C GLY A 7 1.97 11.75 -20.92
N TYR A 8 1.69 10.51 -20.55
CA TYR A 8 2.51 9.72 -19.63
C TYR A 8 3.42 8.76 -20.40
N GLU A 9 4.52 8.36 -19.78
CA GLU A 9 5.38 7.27 -20.22
C GLU A 9 5.65 6.31 -19.08
N LEU A 10 5.79 5.02 -19.39
CA LEU A 10 6.16 4.00 -18.41
C LEU A 10 7.63 4.21 -18.03
N VAL A 11 7.89 4.56 -16.77
CA VAL A 11 9.26 4.82 -16.26
C VAL A 11 9.81 3.68 -15.42
N TRP A 12 8.93 2.84 -14.85
CA TRP A 12 9.32 1.68 -14.07
C TRP A 12 8.21 0.64 -14.07
N SER A 13 8.57 -0.64 -14.07
CA SER A 13 7.61 -1.72 -13.83
C SER A 13 8.27 -2.97 -13.26
N ASP A 14 7.46 -3.82 -12.63
CA ASP A 14 7.74 -5.23 -12.44
C ASP A 14 6.52 -6.05 -12.86
N GLU A 15 6.70 -6.83 -13.91
CA GLU A 15 5.70 -7.74 -14.48
C GLU A 15 5.84 -9.15 -13.89
N PHE A 16 6.74 -9.34 -12.93
CA PHE A 16 7.03 -10.61 -12.25
C PHE A 16 7.23 -11.82 -13.19
N ALA A 17 7.76 -11.57 -14.38
CA ALA A 17 7.97 -12.58 -15.43
C ALA A 17 9.19 -13.47 -15.17
N TYR A 18 9.45 -13.81 -13.91
CA TYR A 18 10.54 -14.67 -13.44
C TYR A 18 10.05 -15.53 -12.27
N ASN A 19 10.90 -16.45 -11.77
CA ASN A 19 10.59 -17.25 -10.58
C ASN A 19 11.70 -17.08 -9.53
N GLY A 20 11.34 -17.13 -8.25
CA GLY A 20 12.24 -17.04 -7.12
C GLY A 20 11.95 -15.88 -6.19
N ALA A 21 12.98 -15.30 -5.59
CA ALA A 21 12.82 -14.11 -4.77
C ALA A 21 12.50 -12.88 -5.64
N PRO A 22 11.76 -11.87 -5.13
CA PRO A 22 11.64 -10.57 -5.76
C PRO A 22 13.00 -10.00 -6.19
N ASP A 23 13.06 -9.36 -7.35
CA ASP A 23 14.29 -8.80 -7.93
C ASP A 23 14.93 -7.79 -6.96
N PRO A 24 16.14 -8.06 -6.42
CA PRO A 24 16.81 -7.20 -5.46
C PRO A 24 17.26 -5.85 -6.06
N ALA A 25 17.22 -5.69 -7.37
CA ALA A 25 17.45 -4.39 -8.02
C ALA A 25 16.23 -3.47 -7.91
N LYS A 26 15.03 -4.03 -7.72
CA LYS A 26 13.75 -3.32 -7.64
C LYS A 26 13.20 -3.27 -6.21
N TRP A 27 13.41 -4.34 -5.45
CA TRP A 27 12.76 -4.55 -4.17
C TRP A 27 13.75 -4.71 -3.02
N ASN A 28 13.29 -4.31 -1.86
CA ASN A 28 13.93 -4.50 -0.56
C ASN A 28 12.87 -5.01 0.43
N TYR A 29 13.28 -5.31 1.66
CA TYR A 29 12.39 -5.81 2.69
C TYR A 29 12.46 -4.95 3.94
N ASP A 30 11.32 -4.73 4.58
CA ASP A 30 11.26 -4.27 5.96
C ASP A 30 11.06 -5.50 6.86
N LEU A 31 12.08 -5.83 7.65
CA LEU A 31 12.10 -7.02 8.50
C LEU A 31 11.86 -6.65 9.96
N GLY A 32 11.25 -7.54 10.72
CA GLY A 32 11.17 -7.39 12.17
C GLY A 32 9.86 -7.83 12.79
N ASN A 33 9.86 -7.86 14.13
CA ASN A 33 8.77 -8.39 14.95
C ASN A 33 8.31 -7.43 16.08
N HIS A 34 8.56 -6.12 15.93
CA HIS A 34 8.36 -5.10 16.96
C HIS A 34 6.92 -4.52 17.02
N GLN A 35 5.90 -5.28 16.57
CA GLN A 35 4.46 -4.91 16.50
C GLN A 35 4.16 -3.76 15.54
N TRP A 36 5.17 -3.24 14.87
CA TRP A 36 5.04 -2.07 14.02
C TRP A 36 4.19 -0.99 14.73
N ALA A 37 3.71 0.03 14.08
CA ALA A 37 3.00 1.11 14.78
C ALA A 37 1.59 0.72 15.28
N ASN A 38 0.99 -0.36 14.73
CA ASN A 38 -0.45 -0.66 14.83
C ASN A 38 -0.78 -1.89 15.68
N ARG A 39 0.14 -2.34 16.55
CA ARG A 39 -0.01 -3.57 17.37
C ARG A 39 -0.20 -4.82 16.52
N GLU A 40 0.41 -4.84 15.36
CA GLU A 40 0.38 -5.96 14.42
C GLU A 40 0.98 -7.22 15.04
N LEU A 41 0.47 -8.38 14.66
CA LEU A 41 0.80 -9.65 15.32
C LEU A 41 1.88 -10.47 14.62
N GLN A 42 2.19 -10.18 13.36
CA GLN A 42 3.20 -10.90 12.57
C GLN A 42 4.63 -10.39 12.83
N ALA A 43 5.58 -11.27 12.54
CA ALA A 43 6.93 -10.89 12.13
C ALA A 43 6.98 -10.75 10.60
N TYR A 44 7.60 -9.69 10.08
CA TYR A 44 7.90 -9.59 8.66
C TYR A 44 9.25 -10.23 8.36
N THR A 45 9.26 -11.11 7.36
CA THR A 45 10.40 -11.90 6.93
C THR A 45 10.61 -11.81 5.41
N ASP A 46 11.79 -12.22 4.95
CA ASP A 46 12.14 -12.38 3.53
C ASP A 46 12.09 -13.84 3.06
N ARG A 47 11.48 -14.73 3.86
CA ARG A 47 11.43 -16.17 3.59
C ARG A 47 10.59 -16.45 2.33
N PRO A 48 11.00 -17.45 1.52
CA PRO A 48 10.21 -17.86 0.34
C PRO A 48 8.78 -18.31 0.65
N GLY A 49 8.50 -18.73 1.89
CA GLY A 49 7.15 -19.03 2.37
C GLY A 49 6.27 -17.80 2.53
N ASN A 50 6.86 -16.63 2.82
CA ASN A 50 6.12 -15.38 3.00
C ASN A 50 6.11 -14.52 1.73
N VAL A 51 7.16 -14.59 0.90
CA VAL A 51 7.24 -13.81 -0.32
C VAL A 51 8.02 -14.54 -1.41
N THR A 52 7.42 -14.65 -2.59
CA THR A 52 8.04 -15.29 -3.74
C THR A 52 7.41 -14.81 -5.04
N VAL A 53 8.16 -14.92 -6.13
CA VAL A 53 7.63 -14.73 -7.49
C VAL A 53 7.53 -16.10 -8.13
N ARG A 54 6.35 -16.44 -8.63
CA ARG A 54 6.10 -17.68 -9.39
C ARG A 54 4.91 -17.53 -10.32
N ASP A 55 4.95 -18.22 -11.43
CA ASP A 55 3.87 -18.28 -12.41
C ASP A 55 3.43 -16.88 -12.89
N GLY A 56 4.41 -15.96 -13.06
CA GLY A 56 4.16 -14.60 -13.51
C GLY A 56 3.54 -13.68 -12.46
N ARG A 57 3.69 -13.97 -11.15
CA ARG A 57 3.08 -13.19 -10.07
C ARG A 57 3.99 -13.08 -8.86
N LEU A 58 3.94 -11.94 -8.20
CA LEU A 58 4.42 -11.80 -6.83
C LEU A 58 3.34 -12.37 -5.90
N ILE A 59 3.76 -13.22 -4.97
CA ILE A 59 2.90 -13.82 -3.96
C ILE A 59 3.43 -13.40 -2.59
N ILE A 60 2.60 -12.69 -1.83
CA ILE A 60 2.84 -12.37 -0.42
C ILE A 60 1.88 -13.21 0.41
N GLN A 61 2.40 -13.91 1.43
CA GLN A 61 1.60 -14.78 2.28
C GLN A 61 1.83 -14.49 3.76
N ALA A 62 0.74 -14.31 4.49
CA ALA A 62 0.78 -14.39 5.94
C ALA A 62 0.47 -15.82 6.38
N LEU A 63 1.33 -16.36 7.24
CA LEU A 63 1.29 -17.74 7.69
C LEU A 63 1.11 -17.80 9.22
N LYS A 64 0.45 -18.86 9.71
CA LYS A 64 0.54 -19.23 11.11
C LYS A 64 1.84 -19.97 11.34
N GLU A 65 2.88 -19.23 11.59
CA GLU A 65 4.25 -19.72 11.80
C GLU A 65 4.90 -18.92 12.92
N GLN A 66 5.50 -19.61 13.88
CA GLN A 66 6.17 -18.93 15.00
C GLN A 66 7.51 -18.33 14.57
N ASP A 67 7.71 -17.05 14.91
CA ASP A 67 9.01 -16.35 14.78
C ASP A 67 9.27 -15.54 16.06
N GLY A 68 10.19 -16.02 16.89
CA GLY A 68 10.40 -15.50 18.22
C GLY A 68 9.11 -15.55 19.06
N GLU A 69 8.63 -14.41 19.52
CA GLU A 69 7.38 -14.27 20.28
C GLU A 69 6.15 -14.13 19.39
N ARG A 70 6.30 -14.00 18.07
CA ARG A 70 5.21 -13.85 17.13
C ARG A 70 4.68 -15.22 16.70
N GLN A 71 3.36 -15.32 16.56
CA GLN A 71 2.68 -16.54 16.13
C GLN A 71 2.37 -16.55 14.63
N TYR A 72 2.64 -15.45 13.96
CA TYR A 72 2.40 -15.26 12.53
C TYR A 72 3.64 -14.69 11.88
N THR A 73 3.87 -15.07 10.64
CA THR A 73 4.86 -14.47 9.75
C THR A 73 4.17 -13.90 8.53
N SER A 74 4.75 -12.88 7.91
CA SER A 74 4.30 -12.28 6.67
C SER A 74 5.48 -11.62 5.95
N ALA A 75 5.24 -10.88 4.87
CA ALA A 75 6.26 -10.06 4.24
C ALA A 75 5.78 -8.60 4.06
N ARG A 76 6.75 -7.69 4.16
CA ARG A 76 6.62 -6.29 3.81
C ARG A 76 7.70 -5.94 2.82
N LEU A 77 7.30 -5.93 1.55
CA LEU A 77 8.15 -5.63 0.41
C LEU A 77 8.14 -4.14 0.15
N THR A 78 9.28 -3.55 -0.17
CA THR A 78 9.41 -2.10 -0.36
C THR A 78 10.37 -1.76 -1.48
N THR A 79 10.15 -0.63 -2.15
CA THR A 79 11.12 -0.06 -3.11
C THR A 79 12.13 0.87 -2.43
N PHE A 80 12.11 1.04 -1.09
CA PHE A 80 13.05 1.89 -0.37
C PHE A 80 14.51 1.54 -0.69
N GLY A 81 15.32 2.57 -1.00
CA GLY A 81 16.73 2.40 -1.36
C GLY A 81 16.95 1.80 -2.76
N ARG A 82 15.91 1.58 -3.53
CA ARG A 82 15.93 1.15 -4.92
C ARG A 82 15.32 2.20 -5.83
N GLN A 83 14.07 2.57 -5.56
CA GLN A 83 13.34 3.57 -6.32
C GLN A 83 12.34 4.30 -5.44
N SER A 84 12.27 5.62 -5.60
CA SER A 84 11.25 6.51 -5.06
C SER A 84 10.79 7.44 -6.16
N TRP A 85 9.55 7.90 -6.07
CA TRP A 85 8.96 8.79 -7.08
C TRP A 85 8.34 10.00 -6.40
N GLN A 86 8.40 11.10 -7.07
CA GLN A 86 7.58 12.26 -6.79
C GLN A 86 6.63 12.45 -7.96
N TYR A 87 5.32 12.31 -7.72
CA TYR A 87 4.27 12.36 -8.71
C TYR A 87 4.29 11.22 -9.72
N GLY A 88 3.17 11.02 -10.38
CA GLY A 88 3.01 10.01 -11.41
C GLY A 88 1.63 9.35 -11.36
N TYR A 89 1.44 8.38 -12.24
CA TYR A 89 0.35 7.42 -12.18
C TYR A 89 0.92 6.04 -11.84
N PHE A 90 0.40 5.48 -10.77
CA PHE A 90 0.79 4.15 -10.28
C PHE A 90 -0.35 3.19 -10.55
N GLU A 91 -0.02 2.02 -11.05
CA GLU A 91 -0.99 0.98 -11.36
C GLU A 91 -0.51 -0.35 -10.82
N ILE A 92 -1.35 -0.98 -10.00
CA ILE A 92 -1.07 -2.29 -9.39
C ILE A 92 -2.27 -3.18 -9.67
N ARG A 93 -2.03 -4.31 -10.36
CA ARG A 93 -3.05 -5.33 -10.53
C ARG A 93 -2.83 -6.43 -9.51
N ALA A 94 -3.81 -6.58 -8.61
CA ALA A 94 -3.69 -7.52 -7.50
C ALA A 94 -5.00 -8.21 -7.19
N ARG A 95 -4.90 -9.41 -6.57
CA ARG A 95 -5.98 -10.11 -5.89
C ARG A 95 -5.71 -10.08 -4.40
N LEU A 96 -6.66 -9.54 -3.64
CA LEU A 96 -6.53 -9.35 -2.20
C LEU A 96 -6.81 -10.65 -1.44
N PRO A 97 -6.20 -10.84 -0.25
CA PRO A 97 -6.50 -11.97 0.61
C PRO A 97 -7.90 -11.87 1.21
N LYS A 98 -8.46 -13.04 1.54
CA LYS A 98 -9.63 -13.21 2.40
C LYS A 98 -9.21 -13.74 3.75
N GLY A 99 -10.04 -13.51 4.77
CA GLY A 99 -9.94 -14.14 6.08
C GLY A 99 -9.81 -13.11 7.21
N LYS A 100 -10.45 -13.43 8.32
CA LYS A 100 -10.48 -12.55 9.51
C LYS A 100 -9.11 -12.40 10.12
N GLY A 101 -8.69 -11.15 10.25
CA GLY A 101 -7.38 -10.78 10.72
C GLY A 101 -6.39 -10.42 9.60
N SER A 102 -6.77 -10.57 8.31
CA SER A 102 -5.96 -10.07 7.21
C SER A 102 -6.07 -8.55 7.08
N TRP A 103 -4.94 -7.91 6.80
CA TRP A 103 -4.85 -6.49 6.53
C TRP A 103 -3.80 -6.24 5.45
N PRO A 104 -4.15 -6.47 4.17
CA PRO A 104 -3.31 -6.11 3.05
C PRO A 104 -3.30 -4.60 2.83
N ALA A 105 -2.14 -4.08 2.40
CA ALA A 105 -1.97 -2.69 2.01
C ALA A 105 -1.04 -2.52 0.80
N LEU A 106 -1.39 -1.56 -0.05
CA LEU A 106 -0.59 -1.00 -1.14
C LEU A 106 -0.45 0.49 -0.84
N TRP A 107 0.74 0.95 -0.45
CA TRP A 107 0.89 2.27 0.13
C TRP A 107 2.29 2.85 0.00
N PHE A 108 2.48 4.10 0.40
CA PHE A 108 3.71 4.82 0.21
C PHE A 108 4.12 5.59 1.46
N LEU A 109 5.42 5.60 1.72
CA LEU A 109 6.06 6.49 2.70
C LEU A 109 7.18 7.30 2.03
N PRO A 110 7.42 8.53 2.51
CA PRO A 110 8.51 9.35 1.98
C PRO A 110 9.88 8.88 2.46
N ASP A 111 10.90 9.13 1.65
CA ASP A 111 12.28 8.74 1.97
C ASP A 111 12.80 9.37 3.27
N ASP A 112 12.31 10.56 3.62
CA ASP A 112 12.77 11.31 4.80
C ASP A 112 12.31 10.71 6.14
N ILE A 113 11.35 9.79 6.16
CA ILE A 113 11.00 9.01 7.36
C ILE A 113 12.20 8.21 7.87
N ARG A 114 13.06 7.74 6.96
CA ARG A 114 14.31 7.02 7.28
C ARG A 114 15.43 7.97 7.73
N GLN A 115 15.24 9.27 7.54
CA GLN A 115 16.16 10.32 7.96
C GLN A 115 15.73 11.00 9.27
N GLY A 116 14.64 10.51 9.89
CA GLY A 116 14.18 10.96 11.21
C GLY A 116 13.00 11.91 11.19
N VAL A 117 12.41 12.23 10.03
CA VAL A 117 11.12 12.93 9.97
C VAL A 117 10.03 11.98 10.41
N ARG A 118 9.37 12.28 11.53
CA ARG A 118 8.43 11.35 12.15
C ARG A 118 7.05 11.44 11.53
N TRP A 119 6.38 10.30 11.48
CA TRP A 119 4.94 10.25 11.22
C TRP A 119 4.16 11.00 12.34
N PRO A 120 3.10 11.76 12.02
CA PRO A 120 2.48 11.94 10.69
C PRO A 120 3.01 13.14 9.89
N LEU A 121 4.01 13.90 10.39
CA LEU A 121 4.59 15.05 9.68
C LEU A 121 5.24 14.62 8.35
N CYS A 122 5.82 13.43 8.29
CA CYS A 122 6.44 12.94 7.06
C CYS A 122 5.41 12.73 5.92
N GLY A 123 4.14 12.52 6.24
CA GLY A 123 3.11 12.13 5.29
C GLY A 123 3.04 10.62 5.04
N GLU A 124 1.92 10.17 4.48
CA GLU A 124 1.66 8.79 4.05
C GLU A 124 0.56 8.80 2.99
N ILE A 125 0.69 7.97 1.97
CA ILE A 125 -0.32 7.80 0.91
C ILE A 125 -0.73 6.33 0.89
N ASP A 126 -1.98 6.03 1.27
CA ASP A 126 -2.52 4.68 1.25
C ASP A 126 -3.35 4.51 -0.02
N MET A 127 -2.70 3.91 -1.04
CA MET A 127 -3.33 3.62 -2.32
C MET A 127 -4.46 2.62 -2.17
N LEU A 128 -4.35 1.73 -1.19
CA LEU A 128 -5.37 0.77 -0.80
C LEU A 128 -5.05 0.18 0.57
N GLU A 129 -6.05 0.10 1.42
CA GLU A 129 -6.11 -0.80 2.56
C GLU A 129 -7.41 -1.61 2.51
N HIS A 130 -7.35 -2.86 2.93
CA HIS A 130 -8.51 -3.74 3.06
C HIS A 130 -8.42 -4.58 4.33
N THR A 131 -9.56 -4.90 4.92
CA THR A 131 -9.63 -5.88 6.00
C THR A 131 -10.92 -6.71 5.89
N ASP A 132 -10.82 -7.99 6.24
CA ASP A 132 -11.99 -8.88 6.25
C ASP A 132 -12.88 -8.70 7.50
N MET A 133 -12.59 -7.70 8.34
CA MET A 133 -13.52 -7.20 9.36
C MET A 133 -14.73 -6.51 8.72
N HIS A 134 -14.52 -5.89 7.56
CA HIS A 134 -15.53 -5.27 6.72
C HIS A 134 -15.35 -5.78 5.28
N PRO A 135 -15.81 -7.01 4.98
CA PRO A 135 -15.62 -7.60 3.66
C PRO A 135 -16.20 -6.71 2.56
N GLY A 136 -15.41 -6.47 1.51
CA GLY A 136 -15.79 -5.59 0.41
C GLY A 136 -15.41 -4.13 0.59
N ASP A 137 -15.05 -3.68 1.79
CA ASP A 137 -14.65 -2.29 2.03
C ASP A 137 -13.18 -2.08 1.68
N LEU A 138 -12.93 -1.09 0.84
CA LEU A 138 -11.62 -0.62 0.44
C LEU A 138 -11.42 0.79 1.00
N VAL A 139 -10.32 1.02 1.71
CA VAL A 139 -10.00 2.30 2.33
C VAL A 139 -8.86 2.96 1.56
N TYR A 140 -9.04 4.24 1.24
CA TYR A 140 -8.10 5.10 0.55
C TYR A 140 -7.81 6.31 1.42
N SER A 141 -6.56 6.54 1.80
CA SER A 141 -6.23 7.56 2.78
C SER A 141 -5.02 8.39 2.41
N LEU A 142 -4.98 9.62 2.93
CA LEU A 142 -3.80 10.45 3.03
C LEU A 142 -3.58 10.84 4.49
N HIS A 143 -2.36 10.71 4.99
CA HIS A 143 -2.00 11.13 6.33
C HIS A 143 -0.97 12.25 6.31
N SER A 144 -1.24 13.28 7.11
CA SER A 144 -0.34 14.41 7.35
C SER A 144 -0.41 14.82 8.82
N GLN A 145 0.41 15.76 9.24
CA GLN A 145 0.34 16.27 10.62
C GLN A 145 -1.04 16.85 10.95
N LYS A 146 -1.65 17.54 9.99
CA LYS A 146 -2.97 18.16 10.15
C LYS A 146 -4.14 17.19 9.91
N HIS A 147 -3.95 16.18 9.06
CA HIS A 147 -4.98 15.22 8.66
C HIS A 147 -4.50 13.79 8.88
N ASN A 148 -4.94 13.15 9.95
CA ASN A 148 -4.61 11.76 10.25
C ASN A 148 -5.59 11.13 11.25
N HIS A 149 -5.57 9.80 11.36
CA HIS A 149 -6.51 9.02 12.18
C HIS A 149 -6.34 9.19 13.70
N THR A 150 -5.26 9.83 14.18
CA THR A 150 -5.08 10.07 15.62
C THR A 150 -5.75 11.37 16.09
N LEU A 151 -6.24 12.17 15.17
CA LEU A 151 -6.95 13.42 15.43
C LEU A 151 -8.45 13.18 15.61
N ARG A 152 -9.20 14.28 15.77
CA ARG A 152 -10.66 14.22 15.88
C ARG A 152 -11.26 13.71 14.58
N GLU A 153 -12.42 13.06 14.71
CA GLU A 153 -13.26 12.65 13.57
C GLU A 153 -13.53 13.84 12.62
N GLY A 154 -13.46 13.58 11.32
CA GLY A 154 -13.72 14.56 10.27
C GLY A 154 -12.52 15.37 9.77
N VAL A 155 -11.33 15.20 10.35
CA VAL A 155 -10.09 15.85 9.86
C VAL A 155 -9.17 14.93 9.09
N GLN A 156 -9.53 13.65 8.96
CA GLN A 156 -8.77 12.67 8.21
C GLN A 156 -9.20 12.66 6.73
N TYR A 157 -8.25 12.66 5.83
CA TYR A 157 -8.51 12.34 4.42
C TYR A 157 -8.59 10.82 4.26
N SER A 158 -9.80 10.27 4.41
CA SER A 158 -10.06 8.84 4.26
C SER A 158 -11.43 8.61 3.64
N THR A 159 -11.48 7.74 2.64
CA THR A 159 -12.72 7.35 1.94
C THR A 159 -12.81 5.84 1.91
N THR A 160 -13.97 5.30 2.26
CA THR A 160 -14.28 3.88 2.14
C THR A 160 -15.21 3.65 0.96
N VAL A 161 -14.84 2.72 0.09
CA VAL A 161 -15.63 2.31 -1.08
C VAL A 161 -15.94 0.82 -0.95
N HIS A 162 -17.22 0.46 -1.08
CA HIS A 162 -17.65 -0.93 -1.02
C HIS A 162 -17.70 -1.58 -2.40
N ARG A 163 -17.10 -2.78 -2.52
CA ARG A 163 -17.19 -3.64 -3.72
C ARG A 163 -17.38 -5.09 -3.29
N ASP A 164 -18.55 -5.65 -3.56
CA ASP A 164 -18.80 -7.08 -3.35
C ASP A 164 -17.83 -7.92 -4.17
N GLY A 165 -17.29 -8.97 -3.55
CA GLY A 165 -16.41 -9.92 -4.23
C GLY A 165 -15.00 -9.41 -4.55
N ILE A 166 -14.57 -8.29 -4.00
CA ILE A 166 -13.25 -7.65 -4.29
C ILE A 166 -12.05 -8.60 -4.12
N CYS A 167 -12.16 -9.63 -3.29
CA CYS A 167 -11.11 -10.62 -3.06
C CYS A 167 -11.24 -11.87 -3.94
N GLU A 168 -12.28 -11.96 -4.82
CA GLU A 168 -12.50 -13.12 -5.66
C GLU A 168 -11.60 -13.14 -6.89
N ASP A 169 -11.37 -11.97 -7.47
CA ASP A 169 -10.65 -11.77 -8.72
C ASP A 169 -9.52 -10.75 -8.61
N PHE A 170 -8.76 -10.60 -9.70
CA PHE A 170 -7.77 -9.54 -9.84
C PHE A 170 -8.45 -8.23 -10.21
N HIS A 171 -8.11 -7.18 -9.47
CA HIS A 171 -8.53 -5.82 -9.73
C HIS A 171 -7.33 -4.92 -10.00
N VAL A 172 -7.57 -3.82 -10.73
CA VAL A 172 -6.55 -2.80 -11.01
C VAL A 172 -6.76 -1.63 -10.06
N PHE A 173 -5.82 -1.46 -9.15
CA PHE A 173 -5.75 -0.31 -8.26
C PHE A 173 -4.87 0.76 -8.90
N GLY A 174 -5.37 1.98 -8.98
CA GLY A 174 -4.68 3.12 -9.59
C GLY A 174 -4.55 4.30 -8.64
N LEU A 175 -3.46 5.04 -8.76
CA LEU A 175 -3.19 6.28 -8.04
C LEU A 175 -2.63 7.31 -9.01
N GLU A 176 -3.31 8.42 -9.24
CA GLU A 176 -2.73 9.60 -9.89
C GLU A 176 -2.33 10.62 -8.83
N TRP A 177 -1.07 10.89 -8.75
CA TRP A 177 -0.49 11.81 -7.80
C TRP A 177 0.20 12.95 -8.53
N THR A 178 -0.25 14.17 -8.24
CA THR A 178 0.22 15.42 -8.86
C THR A 178 0.60 16.44 -7.78
N PRO A 179 1.16 17.60 -8.13
CA PRO A 179 1.37 18.68 -7.16
C PRO A 179 0.08 19.20 -6.52
N GLU A 180 -1.06 19.08 -7.23
CA GLU A 180 -2.33 19.67 -6.84
C GLU A 180 -3.28 18.70 -6.16
N TYR A 181 -3.17 17.39 -6.45
CA TYR A 181 -4.11 16.38 -5.96
C TYR A 181 -3.55 14.97 -5.98
N VAL A 182 -4.20 14.11 -5.21
CA VAL A 182 -4.10 12.65 -5.27
C VAL A 182 -5.47 12.09 -5.59
N GLU A 183 -5.56 11.28 -6.64
CA GLU A 183 -6.79 10.67 -7.15
C GLU A 183 -6.65 9.17 -7.23
N TYR A 184 -7.66 8.44 -6.74
CA TYR A 184 -7.63 6.99 -6.59
C TYR A 184 -8.59 6.33 -7.58
N PHE A 185 -8.18 5.18 -8.11
CA PHE A 185 -8.93 4.45 -9.12
C PHE A 185 -9.07 2.98 -8.75
N LEU A 186 -10.24 2.43 -9.05
CA LEU A 186 -10.51 0.99 -9.03
C LEU A 186 -11.02 0.58 -10.40
N ASP A 187 -10.31 -0.34 -11.07
CA ASP A 187 -10.65 -0.82 -12.42
C ASP A 187 -10.86 0.32 -13.44
N GLY A 188 -10.06 1.38 -13.31
CA GLY A 188 -10.10 2.57 -14.15
C GLY A 188 -11.22 3.57 -13.82
N GLU A 189 -12.06 3.30 -12.83
CA GLU A 189 -13.06 4.23 -12.29
C GLU A 189 -12.45 5.06 -11.16
N CYS A 190 -12.56 6.39 -11.21
CA CYS A 190 -12.16 7.26 -10.11
C CYS A 190 -13.10 7.03 -8.91
N VAL A 191 -12.53 6.66 -7.77
CA VAL A 191 -13.29 6.36 -6.54
C VAL A 191 -13.24 7.46 -5.51
N CYS A 192 -12.14 8.19 -5.43
CA CYS A 192 -12.04 9.40 -4.61
C CYS A 192 -10.87 10.29 -5.05
N ARG A 193 -10.89 11.53 -4.59
CA ARG A 193 -9.85 12.52 -4.83
C ARG A 193 -9.70 13.43 -3.62
N TYR A 194 -8.46 13.74 -3.28
CA TYR A 194 -8.09 14.77 -2.30
C TYR A 194 -7.23 15.81 -3.00
N ALA A 195 -7.56 17.09 -2.84
CA ALA A 195 -6.80 18.16 -3.44
C ALA A 195 -6.14 19.04 -2.38
N LYS A 196 -4.95 19.56 -2.71
CA LYS A 196 -4.21 20.50 -1.85
C LYS A 196 -5.06 21.73 -1.50
N ALA A 197 -5.88 22.16 -2.44
CA ALA A 197 -6.80 23.30 -2.27
C ALA A 197 -8.02 23.00 -1.36
N ASP A 198 -8.26 21.73 -0.98
CA ASP A 198 -9.36 21.38 -0.07
C ASP A 198 -9.11 21.90 1.35
N ASP A 199 -7.85 22.15 1.72
CA ASP A 199 -7.48 22.90 2.92
C ASP A 199 -7.15 24.35 2.53
N GLU A 200 -8.14 25.22 2.67
CA GLU A 200 -7.98 26.65 2.35
C GLU A 200 -7.09 27.39 3.36
N GLU A 201 -6.98 26.87 4.59
CA GLU A 201 -6.25 27.53 5.67
C GLU A 201 -4.76 27.20 5.69
N ASP A 202 -4.41 25.97 5.27
CA ASP A 202 -3.04 25.47 5.36
C ASP A 202 -2.70 24.56 4.17
N GLN A 203 -1.84 25.04 3.29
CA GLN A 203 -1.29 24.29 2.15
C GLN A 203 0.20 23.99 2.31
N THR A 204 0.71 24.15 3.55
CA THR A 204 2.10 23.82 3.88
C THR A 204 2.33 22.31 4.04
N GLU A 205 3.56 21.91 4.26
CA GLU A 205 3.92 20.51 4.51
C GLU A 205 3.23 19.89 5.74
N THR A 206 2.66 20.69 6.64
CA THR A 206 1.90 20.18 7.77
C THR A 206 0.55 19.60 7.36
N ALA A 207 -0.05 20.15 6.31
CA ALA A 207 -1.33 19.67 5.75
C ALA A 207 -1.11 18.86 4.47
N TRP A 208 -0.14 19.25 3.62
CA TRP A 208 0.14 18.63 2.33
C TRP A 208 1.63 18.27 2.16
N PRO A 209 2.14 17.20 2.81
CA PRO A 209 3.54 16.81 2.74
C PRO A 209 3.91 16.02 1.46
N TYR A 210 3.05 15.96 0.46
CA TYR A 210 3.17 15.08 -0.70
C TYR A 210 3.97 15.68 -1.87
N ASP A 211 4.77 16.70 -1.62
CA ASP A 211 5.61 17.39 -2.63
C ASP A 211 7.09 16.93 -2.54
N LYS A 212 7.32 15.62 -2.35
CA LYS A 212 8.65 15.01 -2.21
C LYS A 212 8.64 13.54 -2.62
N PRO A 213 9.79 12.86 -2.77
CA PRO A 213 9.83 11.46 -3.17
C PRO A 213 9.28 10.49 -2.10
N TYR A 214 8.47 9.53 -2.54
CA TYR A 214 7.92 8.42 -1.77
C TYR A 214 8.30 7.08 -2.38
N TYR A 215 8.53 6.08 -1.55
CA TYR A 215 8.72 4.69 -1.96
C TYR A 215 7.46 3.86 -1.72
N LEU A 216 7.25 2.85 -2.55
CA LEU A 216 6.11 1.94 -2.50
C LEU A 216 6.34 0.83 -1.46
N ILE A 217 5.27 0.42 -0.79
CA ILE A 217 5.22 -0.70 0.15
C ILE A 217 4.05 -1.61 -0.20
N LEU A 218 4.29 -2.93 -0.20
CA LEU A 218 3.30 -3.98 -0.37
C LEU A 218 3.42 -4.93 0.82
N ASN A 219 2.34 -5.15 1.57
CA ASN A 219 2.37 -6.05 2.72
C ASN A 219 1.00 -6.66 3.04
N ILE A 220 1.02 -7.70 3.87
CA ILE A 220 -0.14 -8.15 4.62
C ILE A 220 0.22 -8.06 6.10
N ALA A 221 -0.41 -7.14 6.82
CA ALA A 221 -0.39 -7.16 8.29
C ALA A 221 -1.38 -8.21 8.79
N VAL A 222 -1.16 -8.70 10.02
CA VAL A 222 -2.03 -9.70 10.67
C VAL A 222 -2.58 -9.11 11.97
N GLY A 223 -3.88 -9.07 12.10
CA GLY A 223 -4.53 -8.49 13.27
C GLY A 223 -4.30 -6.99 13.38
N GLY A 224 -3.86 -6.53 14.56
CA GLY A 224 -3.62 -5.12 14.80
C GLY A 224 -4.89 -4.28 14.89
N MET A 225 -4.73 -2.96 14.73
CA MET A 225 -5.84 -2.01 14.96
C MET A 225 -6.92 -2.11 13.88
N MET A 226 -6.58 -2.39 12.62
CA MET A 226 -7.56 -2.53 11.53
C MET A 226 -7.92 -3.98 11.24
N GLY A 227 -6.96 -4.92 11.26
CA GLY A 227 -7.21 -6.33 10.95
C GLY A 227 -8.07 -7.03 11.99
N GLY A 228 -8.05 -6.56 13.26
CA GLY A 228 -8.88 -7.08 14.33
C GLY A 228 -8.52 -8.50 14.77
N PRO A 229 -9.47 -9.27 15.31
CA PRO A 229 -9.24 -10.65 15.74
C PRO A 229 -8.89 -11.56 14.58
N VAL A 230 -7.85 -12.37 14.76
CA VAL A 230 -7.41 -13.36 13.75
C VAL A 230 -8.17 -14.67 13.93
N LYS A 231 -8.60 -15.24 12.81
CA LYS A 231 -9.18 -16.58 12.77
C LYS A 231 -8.16 -17.50 12.07
N ASP A 232 -7.53 -18.35 12.85
CA ASP A 232 -6.41 -19.19 12.40
C ASP A 232 -6.77 -20.12 11.24
N GLU A 233 -8.03 -20.56 11.17
CA GLU A 233 -8.52 -21.43 10.10
C GLU A 233 -8.60 -20.73 8.73
N ASP A 234 -8.59 -19.40 8.71
CA ASP A 234 -8.64 -18.62 7.48
C ASP A 234 -7.23 -18.40 6.87
N LEU A 235 -6.15 -18.76 7.60
CA LEU A 235 -4.77 -18.70 7.06
C LEU A 235 -4.47 -19.88 6.12
N PRO A 236 -3.60 -19.70 5.09
CA PRO A 236 -2.79 -18.51 4.84
C PRO A 236 -3.60 -17.37 4.21
N PHE A 237 -3.28 -16.11 4.59
CA PHE A 237 -3.74 -14.96 3.84
C PHE A 237 -2.81 -14.73 2.65
N VAL A 238 -3.35 -14.70 1.45
CA VAL A 238 -2.54 -14.65 0.22
C VAL A 238 -2.93 -13.46 -0.63
N MET A 239 -2.00 -12.56 -0.87
CA MET A 239 -2.10 -11.50 -1.88
C MET A 239 -1.26 -11.90 -3.09
N GLU A 240 -1.86 -11.85 -4.27
CA GLU A 240 -1.18 -12.06 -5.53
C GLU A 240 -1.13 -10.74 -6.30
N VAL A 241 0.06 -10.35 -6.77
CA VAL A 241 0.25 -9.15 -7.59
C VAL A 241 0.73 -9.58 -8.97
N ASP A 242 -0.05 -9.22 -10.00
CA ASP A 242 0.23 -9.54 -11.39
C ASP A 242 1.29 -8.61 -11.98
N TYR A 243 1.15 -7.31 -11.69
CA TYR A 243 2.17 -6.31 -12.05
C TYR A 243 2.10 -5.08 -11.15
N VAL A 244 3.21 -4.35 -11.15
CA VAL A 244 3.32 -2.98 -10.64
C VAL A 244 3.91 -2.12 -11.75
N ARG A 245 3.25 -1.02 -12.11
CA ARG A 245 3.65 -0.10 -13.17
C ARG A 245 3.61 1.33 -12.67
N VAL A 246 4.63 2.10 -13.04
CA VAL A 246 4.73 3.53 -12.70
C VAL A 246 4.93 4.33 -13.98
N TYR A 247 4.08 5.31 -14.14
CA TYR A 247 4.09 6.22 -15.28
C TYR A 247 4.32 7.64 -14.79
N GLN A 248 5.14 8.40 -15.49
CA GLN A 248 5.35 9.82 -15.23
C GLN A 248 5.03 10.66 -16.46
N LYS A 249 4.70 11.93 -16.25
CA LYS A 249 4.46 12.85 -17.37
C LYS A 249 5.75 13.00 -18.18
N LYS A 250 5.62 12.96 -19.51
CA LYS A 250 6.74 13.22 -20.41
C LYS A 250 7.27 14.62 -20.18
N GLU A 251 8.57 14.75 -20.01
CA GLU A 251 9.22 16.06 -20.06
C GLU A 251 9.07 16.61 -21.49
N ASN A 252 8.57 17.84 -21.61
CA ASN A 252 8.41 18.53 -22.90
C ASN A 252 9.76 19.04 -23.44
#